data_0208b633570f60a21cb77000f56099d1
#
_entry.id   0208b633570f60a21cb77000f56099d1
#
_cell.length_a   1.000
_cell.length_b   1.000
_cell.length_c   1.000
_cell.angle_alpha   90.00
_cell.angle_beta   90.00
_cell.angle_gamma   90.00
#
_symmetry.space_group_name_H-M   'P 1'
#
loop_
_entity.id
_entity.type
_entity.pdbx_description
1 polymer ?
#
loop_
_entity_poly.entity_id
_entity_poly.type
_entity_poly.pdbx_seq_one_letter_code
_entity_poly.pdbx_strand_id
1 'polypeptide(L)'
;FFKDRLVKMRDEILANANQTVSDLRETVVVPDPADRATIEEEHALELRTRDRERKLLKKVEQSIARIDAGDYGYCDETGEPIGVPRLIARPTANLTLEAQERREKRQKMHGD
;
A
#
# COMPACT_ATOMS: atom_id res chain seq x y z
N PHE A 1 5.93 -17.59 8.34
CA PHE A 1 4.86 -16.72 8.91
C PHE A 1 4.68 -15.43 8.14
N PHE A 2 5.72 -14.60 8.03
CA PHE A 2 5.61 -13.30 7.37
C PHE A 2 5.38 -13.41 5.86
N LYS A 3 6.03 -14.36 5.20
CA LYS A 3 5.84 -14.58 3.77
C LYS A 3 4.39 -14.96 3.46
N ASP A 4 3.81 -15.87 4.23
CA ASP A 4 2.41 -16.31 4.05
C ASP A 4 1.46 -15.12 4.25
N ARG A 5 1.71 -14.31 5.25
CA ARG A 5 0.92 -13.12 5.54
C ARG A 5 1.01 -12.08 4.41
N LEU A 6 2.21 -11.85 3.88
CA LEU A 6 2.43 -10.93 2.78
C LEU A 6 1.81 -11.41 1.47
N VAL A 7 1.91 -12.71 1.18
CA VAL A 7 1.27 -13.31 0.00
C VAL A 7 -0.25 -13.16 0.09
N LYS A 8 -0.82 -13.38 1.27
CA LYS A 8 -2.25 -13.20 1.50
C LYS A 8 -2.67 -11.74 1.29
N MET A 9 -1.89 -10.79 1.79
CA MET A 9 -2.12 -9.36 1.56
C MET A 9 -2.09 -9.02 0.07
N ARG A 10 -1.11 -9.54 -0.66
CA ARG A 10 -1.00 -9.33 -2.12
C ARG A 10 -2.24 -9.84 -2.84
N ASP A 11 -2.67 -11.04 -2.51
CA ASP A 11 -3.81 -11.67 -3.18
C ASP A 11 -5.11 -10.92 -2.89
N GLU A 12 -5.29 -10.41 -1.69
CA GLU A 12 -6.43 -9.57 -1.31
C GLU A 12 -6.45 -8.24 -2.07
N ILE A 13 -5.28 -7.60 -2.21
CA ILE A 13 -5.16 -6.33 -2.95
C ILE A 13 -5.51 -6.55 -4.43
N LEU A 14 -4.99 -7.62 -5.03
CA LEU A 14 -5.27 -7.95 -6.44
C LEU A 14 -6.74 -8.25 -6.67
N ALA A 15 -7.40 -8.96 -5.76
CA ALA A 15 -8.83 -9.24 -5.84
C ALA A 15 -9.66 -7.96 -5.75
N ASN A 16 -9.32 -7.07 -4.83
CA ASN A 16 -10.00 -5.78 -4.66
C ASN A 16 -9.80 -4.87 -5.88
N ALA A 17 -8.61 -4.85 -6.47
CA ALA A 17 -8.34 -4.06 -7.67
C ALA A 17 -9.19 -4.50 -8.84
N ASN A 18 -9.37 -5.81 -9.04
CA ASN A 18 -10.22 -6.36 -10.10
C ASN A 18 -11.69 -5.97 -9.88
N GLN A 19 -12.16 -6.00 -8.65
CA GLN A 19 -13.52 -5.59 -8.32
C GLN A 19 -13.75 -4.10 -8.55
N THR A 20 -12.80 -3.24 -8.19
CA THR A 20 -12.87 -1.80 -8.43
C THR A 20 -13.01 -1.50 -9.92
N VAL A 21 -12.25 -2.16 -10.78
CA VAL A 21 -12.35 -2.01 -12.23
C VAL A 21 -13.72 -2.43 -12.73
N SER A 22 -14.25 -3.55 -12.24
CA SER A 22 -15.58 -4.03 -12.59
C SER A 22 -16.66 -3.01 -12.19
N ASP A 23 -16.59 -2.49 -10.96
CA ASP A 23 -17.54 -1.50 -10.46
C ASP A 23 -17.51 -0.21 -11.29
N LEU A 24 -16.32 0.26 -11.68
CA LEU A 24 -16.16 1.42 -12.56
C LEU A 24 -16.82 1.21 -13.93
N ARG A 25 -16.76 0.00 -14.47
CA ARG A 25 -17.39 -0.33 -15.76
C ARG A 25 -18.91 -0.36 -15.66
N GLU A 26 -19.44 -0.85 -14.55
CA GLU A 26 -20.90 -0.96 -14.35
C GLU A 26 -21.57 0.39 -14.18
N THR A 27 -20.86 1.42 -13.70
CA THR A 27 -21.45 2.72 -13.41
C THR A 27 -21.38 3.73 -14.57
N VAL A 28 -21.01 3.32 -15.78
CA VAL A 28 -20.76 4.21 -16.91
C VAL A 28 -22.05 4.77 -17.56
N VAL A 29 -23.23 4.23 -17.29
CA VAL A 29 -24.48 4.65 -17.94
C VAL A 29 -25.40 5.36 -16.97
N VAL A 30 -25.32 6.70 -16.88
CA VAL A 30 -26.21 7.53 -16.07
C VAL A 30 -26.83 8.65 -16.89
N PRO A 31 -28.15 8.72 -17.00
CA PRO A 31 -28.84 9.72 -17.82
C PRO A 31 -29.00 11.10 -17.17
N ASP A 32 -28.86 11.22 -15.84
CA ASP A 32 -29.09 12.47 -15.10
C ASP A 32 -27.80 13.21 -14.80
N PRO A 33 -27.66 14.50 -15.16
CA PRO A 33 -26.45 15.29 -14.85
C PRO A 33 -26.09 15.39 -13.36
N ALA A 34 -27.08 15.42 -12.45
CA ALA A 34 -26.85 15.47 -11.02
C ALA A 34 -26.25 14.14 -10.52
N ASP A 35 -26.79 13.04 -10.99
CA ASP A 35 -26.25 11.71 -10.68
C ASP A 35 -24.86 11.50 -11.29
N ARG A 36 -24.61 12.12 -12.46
CA ARG A 36 -23.32 12.09 -13.12
C ARG A 36 -22.22 12.72 -12.25
N ALA A 37 -22.49 13.90 -11.64
CA ALA A 37 -21.53 14.55 -10.76
C ALA A 37 -21.18 13.69 -9.54
N THR A 38 -22.18 13.06 -8.93
CA THR A 38 -21.99 12.14 -7.80
C THR A 38 -21.15 10.93 -8.21
N ILE A 39 -21.42 10.37 -9.38
CA ILE A 39 -20.67 9.23 -9.90
C ILE A 39 -19.23 9.62 -10.20
N GLU A 40 -18.98 10.80 -10.75
CA GLU A 40 -17.63 11.29 -11.00
C GLU A 40 -16.83 11.42 -9.69
N GLU A 41 -17.46 11.90 -8.61
CA GLU A 41 -16.84 11.97 -7.29
C GLU A 41 -16.54 10.57 -6.74
N GLU A 42 -17.47 9.62 -6.89
CA GLU A 42 -17.26 8.23 -6.49
C GLU A 42 -16.11 7.59 -7.26
N HIS A 43 -16.04 7.82 -8.58
CA HIS A 43 -14.95 7.34 -9.43
C HIS A 43 -13.61 7.93 -8.99
N ALA A 44 -13.58 9.22 -8.66
CA ALA A 44 -12.35 9.86 -8.18
C ALA A 44 -11.87 9.24 -6.86
N LEU A 45 -12.79 8.93 -5.93
CA LEU A 45 -12.48 8.25 -4.69
C LEU A 45 -11.93 6.82 -4.94
N GLU A 46 -12.59 6.06 -5.82
CA GLU A 46 -12.16 4.72 -6.18
C GLU A 46 -10.78 4.72 -6.83
N LEU A 47 -10.49 5.68 -7.70
CA LEU A 47 -9.18 5.81 -8.32
C LEU A 47 -8.08 6.14 -7.32
N ARG A 48 -8.38 6.98 -6.32
CA ARG A 48 -7.43 7.27 -5.23
C ARG A 48 -7.16 6.02 -4.38
N THR A 49 -8.21 5.26 -4.07
CA THR A 49 -8.09 4.01 -3.34
C THR A 49 -7.24 3.02 -4.14
N ARG A 50 -7.47 2.92 -5.44
CA ARG A 50 -6.70 2.07 -6.34
C ARG A 50 -5.22 2.47 -6.38
N ASP A 51 -4.93 3.77 -6.43
CA ASP A 51 -3.54 4.26 -6.39
C ASP A 51 -2.85 3.90 -5.08
N ARG A 52 -3.56 4.03 -3.96
CA ARG A 52 -3.06 3.66 -2.64
C ARG A 52 -2.77 2.16 -2.57
N GLU A 53 -3.69 1.34 -3.09
CA GLU A 53 -3.55 -0.11 -3.14
C GLU A 53 -2.37 -0.52 -4.03
N ARG A 54 -2.16 0.16 -5.16
CA ARG A 54 -1.03 -0.11 -6.05
C ARG A 54 0.31 0.15 -5.35
N LYS A 55 0.40 1.23 -4.60
CA LYS A 55 1.60 1.56 -3.83
C LYS A 55 1.85 0.54 -2.72
N LEU A 56 0.78 0.11 -2.05
CA LEU A 56 0.87 -0.93 -1.03
C LEU A 56 1.28 -2.27 -1.65
N LEU A 57 0.71 -2.63 -2.79
CA LEU A 57 1.05 -3.85 -3.52
C LEU A 57 2.55 -3.87 -3.84
N LYS A 58 3.09 -2.76 -4.32
CA LYS A 58 4.52 -2.65 -4.62
C LYS A 58 5.37 -2.90 -3.37
N LYS A 59 4.98 -2.34 -2.23
CA LYS A 59 5.67 -2.55 -0.95
C LYS A 59 5.59 -4.01 -0.50
N VAL A 60 4.43 -4.64 -0.66
CA VAL A 60 4.23 -6.06 -0.32
C VAL A 60 5.12 -6.93 -1.18
N GLU A 61 5.17 -6.71 -2.48
CA GLU A 61 6.02 -7.47 -3.41
C GLU A 61 7.50 -7.29 -3.10
N GLN A 62 7.93 -6.07 -2.76
CA GLN A 62 9.31 -5.80 -2.34
C GLN A 62 9.66 -6.55 -1.06
N SER A 63 8.73 -6.61 -0.10
CA SER A 63 8.93 -7.35 1.15
C SER A 63 9.07 -8.85 0.91
N ILE A 64 8.25 -9.41 0.03
CA ILE A 64 8.35 -10.83 -0.36
C ILE A 64 9.70 -11.11 -1.00
N ALA A 65 10.14 -10.24 -1.91
CA ALA A 65 11.45 -10.37 -2.56
C ALA A 65 12.59 -10.32 -1.54
N ARG A 66 12.48 -9.50 -0.51
CA ARG A 66 13.47 -9.41 0.57
C ARG A 66 13.53 -10.69 1.41
N ILE A 67 12.38 -11.33 1.65
CA ILE A 67 12.34 -12.63 2.33
C ILE A 67 13.12 -13.68 1.50
N ASP A 68 12.85 -13.72 0.21
CA ASP A 68 13.48 -14.66 -0.70
C ASP A 68 15.00 -14.42 -0.82
N ALA A 69 15.43 -13.15 -0.69
CA ALA A 69 16.84 -12.77 -0.70
C ALA A 69 17.53 -12.91 0.67
N GLY A 70 16.77 -13.13 1.75
CA GLY A 70 17.31 -13.22 3.10
C GLY A 70 17.54 -11.88 3.80
N ASP A 71 17.01 -10.77 3.25
CA ASP A 71 17.22 -9.41 3.77
C ASP A 71 16.04 -8.87 4.56
N TYR A 72 14.95 -9.61 4.64
CA TYR A 72 13.73 -9.17 5.33
C TYR A 72 13.94 -9.01 6.83
N GLY A 73 13.35 -7.96 7.39
CA GLY A 73 13.40 -7.70 8.83
C GLY A 73 14.53 -6.79 9.28
N TYR A 74 15.34 -6.30 8.36
CA TYR A 74 16.43 -5.37 8.64
C TYR A 74 16.15 -4.00 8.03
N CYS A 75 16.55 -2.96 8.75
CA CYS A 75 16.37 -1.57 8.32
C CYS A 75 17.22 -1.26 7.08
N ASP A 76 16.60 -0.65 6.05
CA ASP A 76 17.29 -0.26 4.82
C ASP A 76 18.34 0.81 5.05
N GLU A 77 18.15 1.69 6.04
CA GLU A 77 19.09 2.79 6.31
C GLU A 77 20.20 2.41 7.27
N THR A 78 19.90 1.63 8.31
CA THR A 78 20.85 1.36 9.40
C THR A 78 21.38 -0.07 9.41
N GLY A 79 20.69 -1.00 8.76
CA GLY A 79 21.02 -2.42 8.81
C GLY A 79 20.64 -3.11 10.12
N GLU A 80 20.05 -2.38 11.05
CA GLU A 80 19.62 -2.92 12.35
C GLU A 80 18.33 -3.74 12.21
N PRO A 81 18.10 -4.73 13.09
CA PRO A 81 16.82 -5.45 13.11
C PRO A 81 15.66 -4.51 13.38
N ILE A 82 14.58 -4.66 12.59
CA ILE A 82 13.36 -3.86 12.78
C ILE A 82 12.61 -4.32 14.03
N GLY A 83 12.62 -5.62 14.31
CA GLY A 83 11.95 -6.19 15.46
C GLY A 83 10.61 -6.84 15.08
N VAL A 84 10.35 -8.00 15.69
CA VAL A 84 9.14 -8.78 15.43
C VAL A 84 7.85 -8.02 15.74
N PRO A 85 7.73 -7.29 16.87
CA PRO A 85 6.50 -6.55 17.16
C PRO A 85 6.12 -5.53 16.08
N ARG A 86 7.11 -4.81 15.53
CA ARG A 86 6.86 -3.85 14.46
C ARG A 86 6.47 -4.54 13.16
N LEU A 87 7.09 -5.67 12.84
CA LEU A 87 6.76 -6.46 11.64
C LEU A 87 5.38 -7.11 11.73
N ILE A 88 4.94 -7.50 12.92
CA ILE A 88 3.58 -7.99 13.13
C ILE A 88 2.57 -6.88 12.87
N ALA A 89 2.83 -5.68 13.38
CA ALA A 89 1.96 -4.53 13.18
C ALA A 89 1.98 -4.04 11.73
N ARG A 90 3.16 -4.05 11.10
CA ARG A 90 3.35 -3.58 9.72
C ARG A 90 4.33 -4.51 8.99
N PRO A 91 3.83 -5.58 8.33
CA PRO A 91 4.72 -6.55 7.65
C PRO A 91 5.56 -5.95 6.51
N THR A 92 5.15 -4.81 5.96
CA THR A 92 5.89 -4.12 4.90
C THR A 92 6.93 -3.13 5.42
N ALA A 93 7.13 -3.04 6.73
CA ALA A 93 8.12 -2.13 7.32
C ALA A 93 9.52 -2.48 6.82
N ASN A 94 10.23 -1.46 6.33
CA ASN A 94 11.62 -1.59 5.85
C ASN A 94 12.58 -0.67 6.61
N LEU A 95 12.09 0.03 7.62
CA LEU A 95 12.86 0.94 8.46
C LEU A 95 12.55 0.67 9.92
N THR A 96 13.53 0.86 10.80
CA THR A 96 13.27 0.92 12.24
C THR A 96 12.40 2.13 12.54
N LEU A 97 11.76 2.14 13.71
CA LEU A 97 10.93 3.28 14.12
C LEU A 97 11.73 4.59 14.12
N GLU A 98 12.96 4.55 14.65
CA GLU A 98 13.83 5.72 14.69
C GLU A 98 14.20 6.21 13.29
N ALA A 99 14.52 5.29 12.36
CA ALA A 99 14.84 5.66 10.99
C ALA A 99 13.64 6.25 10.26
N GLN A 100 12.46 5.71 10.49
CA GLN A 100 11.21 6.23 9.94
C GLN A 100 10.92 7.64 10.43
N GLU A 101 11.07 7.88 11.74
CA GLU A 101 10.89 9.20 12.34
C GLU A 101 11.87 10.23 11.79
N ARG A 102 13.14 9.85 11.61
CA ARG A 102 14.15 10.74 11.02
C ARG A 102 13.82 11.11 9.58
N ARG A 103 13.31 10.15 8.79
CA ARG A 103 12.91 10.39 7.41
C ARG A 103 11.73 11.36 7.33
N GLU A 104 10.73 11.20 8.19
CA GLU A 104 9.57 12.08 8.26
C GLU A 104 9.98 13.50 8.68
N LYS A 105 10.90 13.63 9.63
CA LYS A 105 11.45 14.94 10.03
C LYS A 105 12.15 15.64 8.86
N ARG A 106 12.97 14.91 8.10
CA ARG A 106 13.65 15.47 6.94
C ARG A 106 12.67 15.97 5.88
N GLN A 107 11.59 15.22 5.63
CA GLN A 107 10.56 15.62 4.69
C GLN A 107 9.87 16.91 5.13
N LYS A 108 9.55 17.05 6.41
CA LYS A 108 8.97 18.28 6.96
C LYS A 108 9.91 19.49 6.84
N MET A 109 11.20 19.29 7.09
CA MET A 109 12.21 20.36 7.01
C MET A 109 12.42 20.86 5.59
N HIS A 110 12.19 20.02 4.58
CA HIS A 110 12.33 20.38 3.18
C HIS A 110 11.04 20.92 2.55
N GLY A 111 9.99 21.12 3.33
CA GLY A 111 8.80 21.83 2.90
C GLY A 111 7.84 21.04 2.02
N ASP A 112 7.92 19.73 2.05
CA ASP A 112 7.03 18.89 1.24
C ASP A 112 5.78 18.47 2.01
#